data_df8c1b9aeb75ba7baa0b8816ec3753da
#
_entry.id   df8c1b9aeb75ba7baa0b8816ec3753da
#
_cell.length_a   1.000
_cell.length_b   1.000
_cell.length_c   1.000
_cell.angle_alpha   90.00
_cell.angle_beta   90.00
_cell.angle_gamma   90.00
#
_symmetry.space_group_name_H-M   'P 1'
#
loop_
_entity.id
_entity.type
_entity.pdbx_description
1 polymer ?
#
loop_
_entity_poly.entity_id
_entity_poly.type
_entity_poly.pdbx_seq_one_letter_code
_entity_poly.pdbx_strand_id
1 'polypeptide(L)'
;MVTVRPYEPADEVGWVRCRVLSFLGSAFWDAVEREKERYDRAAIELVADDGGGIVGLLDVECESPALADRPGAGGMIWHLAVHPDHQRRGIAAALLAEAERLAGEGGLERLEAWTRDDAHVQRWYQSHGFVQIDGYLHVYLERDDLRAYDGELRLVKAFAHYTGDRPDEIRRRYARVHDDVLYEKVL
;
A
#
# COMPACT_ATOMS: atom_id res chain seq x y z
N MET A 1 15.70 -21.42 -2.00
CA MET A 1 14.22 -21.55 -2.20
C MET A 1 13.59 -20.46 -1.35
N VAL A 2 12.65 -19.69 -1.88
CA VAL A 2 11.96 -18.64 -1.10
C VAL A 2 10.87 -19.31 -0.25
N THR A 3 10.81 -18.96 1.04
CA THR A 3 9.80 -19.45 2.00
C THR A 3 8.97 -18.28 2.49
N VAL A 4 7.65 -18.39 2.41
CA VAL A 4 6.71 -17.45 3.03
C VAL A 4 6.44 -17.93 4.45
N ARG A 5 6.59 -17.02 5.41
CA ARG A 5 6.38 -17.29 6.84
C ARG A 5 5.90 -16.04 7.59
N PRO A 6 5.35 -16.19 8.80
CA PRO A 6 5.09 -15.05 9.67
C PRO A 6 6.35 -14.20 9.90
N TYR A 7 6.13 -12.89 10.01
CA TYR A 7 7.16 -11.96 10.44
C TYR A 7 7.56 -12.21 11.90
N GLU A 8 8.84 -12.06 12.19
CA GLU A 8 9.41 -12.08 13.53
C GLU A 8 10.18 -10.77 13.79
N PRO A 9 10.30 -10.29 15.04
CA PRO A 9 11.01 -9.03 15.35
C PRO A 9 12.45 -8.98 14.82
N ALA A 10 13.11 -10.13 14.65
CA ALA A 10 14.45 -10.23 14.07
C ALA A 10 14.48 -9.86 12.58
N ASP A 11 13.34 -9.88 11.88
CA ASP A 11 13.22 -9.56 10.46
C ASP A 11 13.18 -8.06 10.18
N GLU A 12 12.97 -7.20 11.19
CA GLU A 12 12.67 -5.78 11.00
C GLU A 12 13.65 -5.06 10.06
N VAL A 13 14.94 -5.28 10.24
CA VAL A 13 15.97 -4.66 9.38
C VAL A 13 15.83 -5.13 7.92
N GLY A 14 15.55 -6.41 7.72
CA GLY A 14 15.31 -6.99 6.39
C GLY A 14 14.01 -6.47 5.78
N TRP A 15 12.93 -6.41 6.57
CA TRP A 15 11.63 -5.88 6.18
C TRP A 15 11.75 -4.42 5.70
N VAL A 16 12.36 -3.54 6.52
CA VAL A 16 12.57 -2.12 6.18
C VAL A 16 13.39 -1.97 4.89
N ARG A 17 14.48 -2.72 4.74
CA ARG A 17 15.32 -2.68 3.53
C ARG A 17 14.53 -3.11 2.29
N CYS A 18 13.80 -4.21 2.37
CA CYS A 18 12.99 -4.71 1.27
C CYS A 18 11.93 -3.67 0.87
N ARG A 19 11.20 -3.09 1.84
CA ARG A 19 10.18 -2.08 1.60
C ARG A 19 10.77 -0.82 0.93
N VAL A 20 11.82 -0.26 1.50
CA VAL A 20 12.45 0.97 0.98
C VAL A 20 12.91 0.77 -0.47
N LEU A 21 13.63 -0.30 -0.77
CA LEU A 21 14.12 -0.56 -2.11
C LEU A 21 13.00 -0.81 -3.12
N SER A 22 11.93 -1.48 -2.69
CA SER A 22 10.77 -1.75 -3.55
C SER A 22 10.00 -0.48 -3.88
N PHE A 23 9.83 0.41 -2.90
CA PHE A 23 9.04 1.63 -3.06
C PHE A 23 9.76 2.75 -3.81
N LEU A 24 11.11 2.77 -3.80
CA LEU A 24 11.89 3.74 -4.56
C LEU A 24 11.57 3.74 -6.07
N GLY A 25 11.15 2.60 -6.62
CA GLY A 25 10.77 2.46 -8.03
C GLY A 25 9.28 2.63 -8.31
N SER A 26 8.49 3.12 -7.36
CA SER A 26 7.03 3.25 -7.47
C SER A 26 6.56 4.69 -7.24
N ALA A 27 5.27 4.95 -7.43
CA ALA A 27 4.64 6.23 -7.10
C ALA A 27 4.71 6.57 -5.59
N PHE A 28 5.08 5.63 -4.74
CA PHE A 28 5.29 5.80 -3.28
C PHE A 28 6.75 6.07 -2.89
N TRP A 29 7.62 6.46 -3.83
CA TRP A 29 9.06 6.65 -3.60
C TRP A 29 9.40 7.63 -2.46
N ASP A 30 8.49 8.51 -2.09
CA ASP A 30 8.63 9.47 -0.99
C ASP A 30 7.98 9.02 0.33
N ALA A 31 7.37 7.84 0.36
CA ALA A 31 6.80 7.21 1.56
C ALA A 31 7.82 6.27 2.22
N VAL A 32 8.92 6.85 2.74
CA VAL A 32 9.99 6.08 3.37
C VAL A 32 9.71 5.89 4.86
N GLU A 33 9.59 4.62 5.27
CA GLU A 33 9.49 4.24 6.68
C GLU A 33 10.88 3.83 7.21
N ARG A 34 11.18 4.23 8.45
CA ARG A 34 12.45 3.94 9.12
C ARG A 34 12.38 2.71 10.02
N GLU A 35 11.18 2.31 10.38
CA GLU A 35 10.82 1.18 11.23
C GLU A 35 9.65 0.45 10.57
N LYS A 36 9.43 -0.81 10.95
CA LYS A 36 8.22 -1.52 10.54
C LYS A 36 7.00 -0.90 11.21
N GLU A 37 5.95 -0.70 10.43
CA GLU A 37 4.67 -0.23 10.94
C GLU A 37 4.12 -1.20 12.00
N ARG A 38 3.50 -0.64 13.04
CA ARG A 38 2.83 -1.41 14.09
C ARG A 38 1.34 -1.14 14.03
N TYR A 39 0.58 -2.19 14.11
CA TYR A 39 -0.86 -2.15 13.98
C TYR A 39 -1.52 -2.17 15.35
N ASP A 40 -2.56 -1.34 15.53
CA ASP A 40 -3.34 -1.30 16.75
C ASP A 40 -4.32 -2.48 16.86
N ARG A 41 -4.59 -3.14 15.75
CA ARG A 41 -5.50 -4.28 15.63
C ARG A 41 -4.76 -5.55 15.27
N ALA A 42 -5.48 -6.68 15.30
CA ALA A 42 -4.94 -7.93 14.79
C ALA A 42 -4.43 -7.76 13.36
N ALA A 43 -3.27 -8.29 13.07
CA ALA A 43 -2.65 -8.19 11.75
C ALA A 43 -2.09 -9.52 11.29
N ILE A 44 -2.14 -9.74 9.98
CA ILE A 44 -1.41 -10.82 9.29
C ILE A 44 -0.13 -10.18 8.76
N GLU A 45 0.99 -10.57 9.30
CA GLU A 45 2.30 -10.01 8.97
C GLU A 45 3.17 -11.13 8.39
N LEU A 46 3.50 -11.05 7.10
CA LEU A 46 4.22 -12.09 6.37
C LEU A 46 5.50 -11.56 5.75
N VAL A 47 6.50 -12.41 5.71
CA VAL A 47 7.74 -12.19 4.99
C VAL A 47 8.05 -13.35 4.03
N ALA A 48 8.71 -13.04 2.95
CA ALA A 48 9.31 -13.99 2.05
C ALA A 48 10.83 -13.98 2.27
N ASP A 49 11.38 -15.10 2.72
CA ASP A 49 12.79 -15.27 3.07
C ASP A 49 13.46 -16.23 2.08
N ASP A 50 14.58 -15.85 1.50
CA ASP A 50 15.33 -16.68 0.53
C ASP A 50 16.52 -17.43 1.18
N GLY A 51 16.69 -17.30 2.49
CA GLY A 51 17.80 -17.83 3.27
C GLY A 51 19.00 -16.87 3.36
N GLY A 52 19.00 -15.80 2.59
CA GLY A 52 19.97 -14.71 2.66
C GLY A 52 19.39 -13.41 3.22
N GLY A 53 18.05 -13.33 3.30
CA GLY A 53 17.33 -12.18 3.84
C GLY A 53 15.88 -12.07 3.37
N ILE A 54 15.23 -11.01 3.81
CA ILE A 54 13.84 -10.73 3.44
C ILE A 54 13.79 -10.14 2.04
N VAL A 55 13.13 -10.85 1.13
CA VAL A 55 12.99 -10.49 -0.29
C VAL A 55 11.56 -10.14 -0.68
N GLY A 56 10.61 -10.26 0.24
CA GLY A 56 9.23 -9.83 0.08
C GLY A 56 8.54 -9.68 1.42
N LEU A 57 7.46 -8.92 1.44
CA LEU A 57 6.65 -8.67 2.64
C LEU A 57 5.19 -8.41 2.27
N LEU A 58 4.29 -8.75 3.18
CA LEU A 58 2.87 -8.43 3.09
C LEU A 58 2.31 -8.27 4.49
N ASP A 59 1.66 -7.13 4.74
CA ASP A 59 1.00 -6.84 6.01
C ASP A 59 -0.48 -6.50 5.75
N VAL A 60 -1.38 -7.18 6.48
CA VAL A 60 -2.82 -6.94 6.47
C VAL A 60 -3.26 -6.60 7.89
N GLU A 61 -3.81 -5.42 8.10
CA GLU A 61 -4.52 -5.09 9.34
C GLU A 61 -5.98 -5.54 9.22
N CYS A 62 -6.47 -6.30 10.20
CA CYS A 62 -7.83 -6.81 10.22
C CYS A 62 -8.83 -5.73 10.63
N GLU A 63 -10.05 -5.78 10.10
CA GLU A 63 -11.10 -4.78 10.34
C GLU A 63 -10.71 -3.36 9.89
N SER A 64 -10.39 -3.22 8.62
CA SER A 64 -9.95 -1.95 8.00
C SER A 64 -10.83 -0.75 8.40
N PRO A 65 -10.24 0.33 8.93
CA PRO A 65 -10.97 1.56 9.21
C PRO A 65 -11.39 2.32 7.91
N ALA A 66 -10.77 2.02 6.77
CA ALA A 66 -11.03 2.73 5.53
C ALA A 66 -12.46 2.55 5.02
N LEU A 67 -13.14 1.47 5.43
CA LEU A 67 -14.50 1.13 5.01
C LEU A 67 -15.37 0.66 6.21
N ALA A 68 -15.25 1.35 7.33
CA ALA A 68 -16.01 1.04 8.56
C ALA A 68 -17.55 1.00 8.34
N ASP A 69 -18.04 1.63 7.28
CA ASP A 69 -19.47 1.65 6.94
C ASP A 69 -19.92 0.46 6.07
N ARG A 70 -18.99 -0.43 5.69
CA ARG A 70 -19.30 -1.61 4.88
C ARG A 70 -19.58 -2.84 5.74
N PRO A 71 -20.61 -3.64 5.41
CA PRO A 71 -20.91 -4.87 6.14
C PRO A 71 -19.80 -5.91 5.94
N GLY A 72 -19.60 -6.76 6.96
CA GLY A 72 -18.62 -7.85 6.94
C GLY A 72 -17.22 -7.45 7.40
N ALA A 73 -16.45 -8.44 7.80
CA ALA A 73 -15.09 -8.25 8.27
C ALA A 73 -14.10 -8.05 7.09
N GLY A 74 -13.38 -6.95 7.08
CA GLY A 74 -12.39 -6.63 6.06
C GLY A 74 -10.96 -6.67 6.59
N GLY A 75 -9.99 -6.76 5.68
CA GLY A 75 -8.58 -6.60 5.99
C GLY A 75 -7.91 -5.63 5.01
N MET A 76 -7.20 -4.62 5.53
CA MET A 76 -6.47 -3.66 4.71
C MET A 76 -5.04 -4.14 4.50
N ILE A 77 -4.66 -4.35 3.24
CA ILE A 77 -3.28 -4.57 2.85
C ILE A 77 -2.55 -3.21 2.88
N TRP A 78 -1.80 -2.98 3.95
CA TRP A 78 -0.98 -1.77 4.09
C TRP A 78 0.31 -1.86 3.30
N HIS A 79 0.91 -3.04 3.27
CA HIS A 79 2.15 -3.29 2.57
C HIS A 79 2.08 -4.57 1.76
N LEU A 80 2.50 -4.49 0.51
CA LEU A 80 2.86 -5.63 -0.35
C LEU A 80 4.03 -5.20 -1.21
N ALA A 81 5.19 -5.79 -0.94
CA ALA A 81 6.42 -5.41 -1.63
C ALA A 81 7.31 -6.62 -1.91
N VAL A 82 8.04 -6.56 -3.02
CA VAL A 82 9.06 -7.54 -3.37
C VAL A 82 10.33 -6.79 -3.78
N HIS A 83 11.45 -7.17 -3.16
CA HIS A 83 12.77 -6.60 -3.46
C HIS A 83 13.02 -6.56 -4.98
N PRO A 84 13.51 -5.45 -5.55
CA PRO A 84 13.65 -5.29 -7.01
C PRO A 84 14.37 -6.44 -7.70
N ASP A 85 15.45 -6.96 -7.10
CA ASP A 85 16.24 -8.07 -7.67
C ASP A 85 15.52 -9.43 -7.62
N HIS A 86 14.39 -9.52 -6.90
CA HIS A 86 13.62 -10.75 -6.71
C HIS A 86 12.21 -10.70 -7.32
N GLN A 87 11.87 -9.60 -8.01
CA GLN A 87 10.59 -9.45 -8.70
C GLN A 87 10.42 -10.46 -9.84
N ARG A 88 9.15 -10.64 -10.27
CA ARG A 88 8.76 -11.53 -11.39
C ARG A 88 9.06 -13.01 -11.16
N ARG A 89 9.19 -13.43 -9.90
CA ARG A 89 9.43 -14.83 -9.49
C ARG A 89 8.26 -15.45 -8.72
N GLY A 90 7.06 -14.82 -8.75
CA GLY A 90 5.86 -15.32 -8.07
C GLY A 90 5.78 -15.01 -6.57
N ILE A 91 6.75 -14.26 -6.00
CA ILE A 91 6.83 -14.02 -4.54
C ILE A 91 5.59 -13.24 -4.04
N ALA A 92 5.17 -12.18 -4.74
CA ALA A 92 3.97 -11.42 -4.34
C ALA A 92 2.71 -12.30 -4.37
N ALA A 93 2.57 -13.17 -5.36
CA ALA A 93 1.45 -14.10 -5.45
C ALA A 93 1.45 -15.14 -4.32
N ALA A 94 2.63 -15.64 -3.94
CA ALA A 94 2.76 -16.57 -2.81
C ALA A 94 2.43 -15.89 -1.46
N LEU A 95 2.88 -14.65 -1.25
CA LEU A 95 2.52 -13.86 -0.07
C LEU A 95 1.01 -13.60 -0.02
N LEU A 96 0.40 -13.19 -1.13
CA LEU A 96 -1.03 -12.93 -1.20
C LEU A 96 -1.84 -14.21 -0.94
N ALA A 97 -1.48 -15.33 -1.53
CA ALA A 97 -2.18 -16.61 -1.33
C ALA A 97 -2.15 -17.05 0.15
N GLU A 98 -1.03 -16.87 0.83
CA GLU A 98 -0.93 -17.18 2.27
C GLU A 98 -1.74 -16.17 3.12
N ALA A 99 -1.72 -14.89 2.75
CA ALA A 99 -2.54 -13.87 3.42
C ALA A 99 -4.05 -14.16 3.24
N GLU A 100 -4.50 -14.53 2.05
CA GLU A 100 -5.89 -14.92 1.78
C GLU A 100 -6.32 -16.14 2.60
N ARG A 101 -5.44 -17.14 2.69
CA ARG A 101 -5.70 -18.34 3.50
C ARG A 101 -5.88 -17.98 4.99
N LEU A 102 -4.95 -17.20 5.55
CA LEU A 102 -4.99 -16.76 6.96
C LEU A 102 -6.17 -15.83 7.23
N ALA A 103 -6.47 -14.94 6.29
CA ALA A 103 -7.62 -14.03 6.36
C ALA A 103 -8.93 -14.82 6.42
N GLY A 104 -9.12 -15.79 5.55
CA GLY A 104 -10.30 -16.66 5.55
C GLY A 104 -10.42 -17.51 6.83
N GLU A 105 -9.31 -18.08 7.33
CA GLU A 105 -9.27 -18.77 8.62
C GLU A 105 -9.59 -17.84 9.80
N GLY A 106 -9.20 -16.56 9.71
CA GLY A 106 -9.52 -15.52 10.67
C GLY A 106 -10.93 -14.95 10.55
N GLY A 107 -11.72 -15.41 9.57
CA GLY A 107 -13.11 -14.96 9.36
C GLY A 107 -13.24 -13.64 8.61
N LEU A 108 -12.18 -13.17 7.94
CA LEU A 108 -12.29 -12.03 7.04
C LEU A 108 -13.05 -12.44 5.77
N GLU A 109 -13.92 -11.57 5.28
CA GLU A 109 -14.74 -11.78 4.11
C GLU A 109 -14.17 -11.11 2.85
N ARG A 110 -13.22 -10.15 3.05
CA ARG A 110 -12.59 -9.41 1.97
C ARG A 110 -11.22 -8.89 2.34
N LEU A 111 -10.39 -8.64 1.32
CA LEU A 111 -9.15 -7.87 1.40
C LEU A 111 -9.28 -6.60 0.58
N GLU A 112 -8.69 -5.53 1.09
CA GLU A 112 -8.68 -4.20 0.51
C GLU A 112 -7.24 -3.72 0.33
N ALA A 113 -6.98 -2.91 -0.70
CA ALA A 113 -5.66 -2.34 -0.95
C ALA A 113 -5.76 -0.98 -1.63
N TRP A 114 -5.10 0.03 -1.08
CA TRP A 114 -4.86 1.28 -1.78
C TRP A 114 -3.60 1.22 -2.62
N THR A 115 -3.66 1.68 -3.85
CA THR A 115 -2.49 1.83 -4.71
C THR A 115 -2.61 3.10 -5.56
N ARG A 116 -1.46 3.65 -5.94
CA ARG A 116 -1.38 4.76 -6.85
C ARG A 116 -1.39 4.29 -8.31
N ASP A 117 -1.16 5.23 -9.23
CA ASP A 117 -1.23 5.06 -10.68
C ASP A 117 -0.07 4.27 -11.32
N ASP A 118 0.59 3.43 -10.55
CA ASP A 118 1.54 2.44 -11.07
C ASP A 118 0.80 1.37 -11.89
N ALA A 119 0.71 1.55 -13.19
CA ALA A 119 -0.10 0.72 -14.08
C ALA A 119 0.22 -0.79 -13.98
N HIS A 120 1.46 -1.17 -13.64
CA HIS A 120 1.83 -2.58 -13.47
C HIS A 120 1.30 -3.16 -12.16
N VAL A 121 1.22 -2.35 -11.09
CA VAL A 121 0.65 -2.73 -9.79
C VAL A 121 -0.87 -2.89 -9.90
N GLN A 122 -1.55 -1.92 -10.53
CA GLN A 122 -3.00 -1.99 -10.76
C GLN A 122 -3.38 -3.24 -11.57
N ARG A 123 -2.67 -3.53 -12.68
CA ARG A 123 -2.89 -4.77 -13.46
C ARG A 123 -2.61 -6.03 -12.64
N TRP A 124 -1.63 -5.99 -11.75
CA TRP A 124 -1.34 -7.12 -10.88
C TRP A 124 -2.51 -7.42 -9.94
N TYR A 125 -3.05 -6.40 -9.23
CA TYR A 125 -4.24 -6.56 -8.38
C TYR A 125 -5.43 -7.11 -9.17
N GLN A 126 -5.73 -6.51 -10.32
CA GLN A 126 -6.81 -6.97 -11.21
C GLN A 126 -6.64 -8.44 -11.63
N SER A 127 -5.41 -8.86 -11.99
CA SER A 127 -5.13 -10.25 -12.38
C SER A 127 -5.24 -11.25 -11.22
N HIS A 128 -5.26 -10.78 -9.97
CA HIS A 128 -5.48 -11.57 -8.76
C HIS A 128 -6.91 -11.47 -8.20
N GLY A 129 -7.85 -10.97 -9.00
CA GLY A 129 -9.28 -10.96 -8.67
C GLY A 129 -9.73 -9.74 -7.86
N PHE A 130 -8.88 -8.74 -7.69
CA PHE A 130 -9.29 -7.47 -7.09
C PHE A 130 -10.04 -6.60 -8.10
N VAL A 131 -11.09 -5.94 -7.63
CA VAL A 131 -11.86 -4.96 -8.40
C VAL A 131 -11.72 -3.58 -7.78
N GLN A 132 -11.66 -2.56 -8.62
CA GLN A 132 -11.65 -1.17 -8.15
C GLN A 132 -13.04 -0.80 -7.62
N ILE A 133 -13.09 -0.21 -6.43
CA ILE A 133 -14.35 0.17 -5.77
C ILE A 133 -14.43 1.64 -5.42
N ASP A 134 -13.28 2.34 -5.27
CA ASP A 134 -13.22 3.76 -4.93
C ASP A 134 -11.92 4.37 -5.45
N GLY A 135 -11.74 5.69 -5.27
CA GLY A 135 -10.51 6.40 -5.60
C GLY A 135 -10.62 7.91 -5.39
N TYR A 136 -9.45 8.54 -5.30
CA TYR A 136 -9.30 10.00 -5.22
C TYR A 136 -8.00 10.43 -5.90
N LEU A 137 -7.84 11.75 -6.10
CA LEU A 137 -6.55 12.27 -6.53
C LEU A 137 -5.70 12.65 -5.31
N HIS A 138 -4.50 12.11 -5.25
CA HIS A 138 -3.46 12.53 -4.32
C HIS A 138 -2.67 13.68 -4.95
N VAL A 139 -2.86 14.88 -4.43
CA VAL A 139 -2.35 16.14 -5.00
C VAL A 139 -1.20 16.65 -4.15
N TYR A 140 -0.02 16.83 -4.75
CA TYR A 140 1.11 17.47 -4.09
C TYR A 140 1.06 18.98 -4.31
N LEU A 141 1.11 19.73 -3.23
CA LEU A 141 1.10 21.18 -3.20
C LEU A 141 2.53 21.68 -2.94
N GLU A 142 3.08 22.41 -3.88
CA GLU A 142 4.41 23.02 -3.77
C GLU A 142 4.30 24.46 -3.23
N ARG A 143 5.44 25.08 -2.95
CA ARG A 143 5.52 26.40 -2.33
C ARG A 143 4.61 27.45 -2.96
N ASP A 144 4.48 27.44 -4.29
CA ASP A 144 3.69 28.45 -5.02
C ASP A 144 2.18 28.22 -4.84
N ASP A 145 1.75 26.97 -4.68
CA ASP A 145 0.37 26.62 -4.39
C ASP A 145 -0.03 27.01 -2.96
N LEU A 146 0.95 27.11 -2.06
CA LEU A 146 0.77 27.34 -0.63
C LEU A 146 0.94 28.82 -0.22
N ARG A 147 1.13 29.74 -1.17
CA ARG A 147 1.35 31.18 -0.89
C ARG A 147 0.19 31.87 -0.17
N ALA A 148 -1.01 31.36 -0.35
CA ALA A 148 -2.21 31.92 0.28
C ALA A 148 -2.40 31.50 1.75
N TYR A 149 -1.53 30.65 2.29
CA TYR A 149 -1.57 30.28 3.71
C TYR A 149 -1.05 31.43 4.56
N ASP A 150 -1.92 31.98 5.40
CA ASP A 150 -1.63 33.10 6.31
C ASP A 150 -1.56 32.59 7.75
N GLY A 151 -0.40 32.10 8.12
CA GLY A 151 -0.11 31.56 9.47
C GLY A 151 1.34 31.81 9.86
N GLU A 152 1.69 31.58 11.11
CA GLU A 152 3.06 31.71 11.63
C GLU A 152 4.06 30.72 10.98
N LEU A 153 3.54 29.60 10.45
CA LEU A 153 4.35 28.61 9.76
C LEU A 153 4.40 28.89 8.26
N ARG A 154 5.61 28.90 7.70
CA ARG A 154 5.78 28.96 6.25
C ARG A 154 5.71 27.55 5.68
N LEU A 155 4.57 27.22 5.08
CA LEU A 155 4.41 25.97 4.37
C LEU A 155 5.31 25.93 3.13
N VAL A 156 6.05 24.85 2.95
CA VAL A 156 6.97 24.65 1.82
C VAL A 156 6.55 23.48 0.94
N LYS A 157 5.80 22.54 1.50
CA LYS A 157 5.24 21.36 0.82
C LYS A 157 4.06 20.82 1.63
N ALA A 158 3.02 20.37 0.94
CA ALA A 158 1.90 19.65 1.53
C ALA A 158 1.32 18.67 0.52
N PHE A 159 0.38 17.85 0.93
CA PHE A 159 -0.47 17.07 0.03
C PHE A 159 -1.92 17.15 0.46
N ALA A 160 -2.83 16.89 -0.48
CA ALA A 160 -4.27 16.90 -0.26
C ALA A 160 -4.94 15.79 -1.08
N HIS A 161 -6.09 15.31 -0.61
CA HIS A 161 -6.94 14.41 -1.36
C HIS A 161 -8.06 15.19 -2.02
N TYR A 162 -8.23 14.99 -3.31
CA TYR A 162 -9.33 15.61 -4.06
C TYR A 162 -10.34 14.53 -4.48
N THR A 163 -11.58 14.71 -4.03
CA THR A 163 -12.72 13.81 -4.25
C THR A 163 -13.83 14.46 -5.08
N GLY A 164 -13.55 15.61 -5.70
CA GLY A 164 -14.54 16.38 -6.47
C GLY A 164 -14.75 15.83 -7.89
N ASP A 165 -15.63 16.51 -8.62
CA ASP A 165 -16.10 16.11 -9.95
C ASP A 165 -15.28 16.67 -11.12
N ARG A 166 -14.18 17.40 -10.85
CA ARG A 166 -13.33 18.03 -11.87
C ARG A 166 -11.87 17.54 -11.82
N PRO A 167 -11.61 16.23 -11.90
CA PRO A 167 -10.25 15.69 -11.75
C PRO A 167 -9.29 16.22 -12.82
N ASP A 168 -9.73 16.43 -14.05
CA ASP A 168 -8.88 16.93 -15.13
C ASP A 168 -8.43 18.39 -14.94
N GLU A 169 -9.21 19.20 -14.24
CA GLU A 169 -8.76 20.53 -13.83
C GLU A 169 -7.62 20.45 -12.82
N ILE A 170 -7.72 19.56 -11.86
CA ILE A 170 -6.70 19.32 -10.84
C ILE A 170 -5.41 18.83 -11.47
N ARG A 171 -5.48 17.82 -12.37
CA ARG A 171 -4.29 17.33 -13.09
C ARG A 171 -3.61 18.39 -13.96
N ARG A 172 -4.36 19.34 -14.52
CA ARG A 172 -3.78 20.47 -15.28
C ARG A 172 -3.19 21.56 -14.40
N ARG A 173 -3.71 21.72 -13.18
CA ARG A 173 -3.33 22.79 -12.26
C ARG A 173 -2.07 22.48 -11.47
N TYR A 174 -1.91 21.24 -11.02
CA TYR A 174 -0.83 20.83 -10.14
C TYR A 174 0.19 19.96 -10.85
N ALA A 175 1.46 20.17 -10.55
CA ALA A 175 2.58 19.52 -11.25
C ALA A 175 2.71 18.00 -10.93
N ARG A 176 2.28 17.60 -9.71
CA ARG A 176 2.31 16.19 -9.30
C ARG A 176 0.97 15.79 -8.71
N VAL A 177 0.30 14.89 -9.41
CA VAL A 177 -0.99 14.32 -9.02
C VAL A 177 -0.94 12.84 -9.32
N HIS A 178 -1.37 12.01 -8.37
CA HIS A 178 -1.54 10.58 -8.54
C HIS A 178 -3.01 10.19 -8.39
N ASP A 179 -3.44 9.20 -9.15
CA ASP A 179 -4.71 8.51 -8.93
C ASP A 179 -4.49 7.47 -7.83
N ASP A 180 -5.03 7.72 -6.64
CA ASP A 180 -5.12 6.71 -5.58
C ASP A 180 -6.41 5.92 -5.76
N VAL A 181 -6.28 4.60 -5.84
CA VAL A 181 -7.35 3.67 -6.19
C VAL A 181 -7.48 2.62 -5.10
N LEU A 182 -8.71 2.44 -4.60
CA LEU A 182 -9.04 1.37 -3.68
C LEU A 182 -9.50 0.14 -4.45
N TYR A 183 -8.78 -0.95 -4.25
CA TYR A 183 -9.12 -2.28 -4.75
C TYR A 183 -9.68 -3.15 -3.63
N GLU A 184 -10.61 -4.02 -4.00
CA GLU A 184 -11.18 -5.01 -3.10
C GLU A 184 -11.22 -6.38 -3.77
N LYS A 185 -11.00 -7.41 -2.97
CA LYS A 185 -11.23 -8.82 -3.31
C LYS A 185 -12.06 -9.48 -2.24
N VAL A 186 -13.18 -10.09 -2.62
CA VAL A 186 -13.98 -10.99 -1.77
C VAL A 186 -13.24 -12.32 -1.66
N LEU A 187 -13.15 -12.87 -0.44
CA LEU A 187 -12.46 -14.12 -0.11
C LEU A 187 -13.38 -15.34 -0.24
#